data_75194a076e534a5368ca74089abc91fb
#
_entry.id   75194a076e534a5368ca74089abc91fb
#
_cell.length_a   1.000
_cell.length_b   1.000
_cell.length_c   1.000
_cell.angle_alpha   90.00
_cell.angle_beta   90.00
_cell.angle_gamma   90.00
#
_symmetry.space_group_name_H-M   'P 1'
#
loop_
_entity.id
_entity.type
_entity.pdbx_description
1 polymer ?
#
loop_
_entity_poly.entity_id
_entity_poly.type
_entity_poly.pdbx_seq_one_letter_code
_entity_poly.pdbx_strand_id
1 'polypeptide(L)'
;MRPVVSTPAPATTANVSVDSPYYGYIEKLSAMGYLDTMPNGAKPYSRMQMAQWVVQAQDKAQTKPMPKYLADQVDALAQYVAPEVATLRGEKTYDPLKLRSVSLTAAAQLSDTSRHSYSRAVNAGWQTFGANRNGYKYGRDGNGILEAEIFGNIGHETAIALRPRFSYDKDNDFSASLEEGYIKTRAGIWAFEAGKEAMSWGQGETGN
;
A
#
# COMPACT_ATOMS: atom_id res chain seq x y z
N MET A 1 15.30 26.97 -26.72
CA MET A 1 15.13 25.78 -25.85
C MET A 1 15.75 26.10 -24.50
N ARG A 2 14.94 26.17 -23.42
CA ARG A 2 15.49 26.27 -22.06
C ARG A 2 15.95 24.87 -21.66
N PRO A 3 17.11 24.70 -21.04
CA PRO A 3 17.50 23.39 -20.50
C PRO A 3 16.46 23.02 -19.41
N VAL A 4 15.84 21.87 -19.57
CA VAL A 4 15.03 21.27 -18.52
C VAL A 4 16.01 20.85 -17.43
N VAL A 5 16.14 21.66 -16.40
CA VAL A 5 16.86 21.28 -15.20
C VAL A 5 15.98 20.23 -14.53
N SER A 6 16.29 18.96 -14.77
CA SER A 6 15.66 17.87 -14.06
C SER A 6 15.97 18.03 -12.58
N THR A 7 14.97 18.43 -11.79
CA THR A 7 15.06 18.32 -10.34
C THR A 7 15.21 16.84 -10.04
N PRO A 8 16.23 16.41 -9.30
CA PRO A 8 16.34 15.00 -8.96
C PRO A 8 15.06 14.56 -8.23
N ALA A 9 14.49 13.46 -8.68
CA ALA A 9 13.41 12.82 -7.97
C ALA A 9 13.83 12.58 -6.51
N PRO A 10 12.90 12.63 -5.54
CA PRO A 10 13.24 12.30 -4.15
C PRO A 10 13.98 10.97 -4.13
N ALA A 11 15.09 10.93 -3.41
CA ALA A 11 15.99 9.77 -3.40
C ALA A 11 15.29 8.53 -2.83
N THR A 12 14.24 8.74 -2.03
CA THR A 12 13.39 7.67 -1.50
C THR A 12 11.96 8.17 -1.24
N THR A 13 11.00 7.24 -1.31
CA THR A 13 9.59 7.47 -0.97
C THR A 13 9.07 6.31 -0.14
N ALA A 14 8.01 6.53 0.62
CA ALA A 14 7.32 5.46 1.34
C ALA A 14 6.86 4.36 0.39
N ASN A 15 6.73 3.16 0.91
CA ASN A 15 6.17 2.03 0.18
C ASN A 15 4.63 2.09 0.19
N VAL A 16 4.02 1.41 -0.77
CA VAL A 16 2.57 1.19 -0.81
C VAL A 16 2.28 -0.11 -0.08
N SER A 17 1.42 -0.05 0.94
CA SER A 17 1.10 -1.24 1.74
C SER A 17 0.66 -2.42 0.87
N VAL A 18 1.06 -3.64 1.24
CA VAL A 18 0.82 -4.86 0.46
C VAL A 18 -0.66 -5.22 0.30
N ASP A 19 -1.53 -4.71 1.18
CA ASP A 19 -2.98 -4.90 1.13
C ASP A 19 -3.71 -3.84 0.28
N SER A 20 -2.96 -2.91 -0.32
CA SER A 20 -3.52 -1.85 -1.15
C SER A 20 -4.16 -2.41 -2.44
N PRO A 21 -5.36 -1.96 -2.81
CA PRO A 21 -6.03 -2.36 -4.05
C PRO A 21 -5.25 -1.94 -5.30
N TYR A 22 -4.33 -1.00 -5.18
CA TYR A 22 -3.56 -0.48 -6.32
C TYR A 22 -2.62 -1.51 -6.94
N TYR A 23 -2.24 -2.55 -6.21
CA TYR A 23 -1.47 -3.67 -6.80
C TYR A 23 -2.25 -4.34 -7.92
N GLY A 24 -3.55 -4.61 -7.71
CA GLY A 24 -4.40 -5.18 -8.75
C GLY A 24 -4.57 -4.27 -9.99
N TYR A 25 -4.47 -2.95 -9.81
CA TYR A 25 -4.51 -2.01 -10.94
C TYR A 25 -3.23 -2.12 -11.78
N ILE A 26 -2.07 -2.15 -11.14
CA ILE A 26 -0.77 -2.31 -11.82
C ILE A 26 -0.69 -3.66 -12.54
N GLU A 27 -1.13 -4.74 -11.91
CA GLU A 27 -1.16 -6.07 -12.51
C GLU A 27 -2.02 -6.10 -13.79
N LYS A 28 -3.20 -5.48 -13.76
CA LYS A 28 -4.06 -5.34 -14.96
C LYS A 28 -3.40 -4.51 -16.05
N LEU A 29 -2.76 -3.40 -15.71
CA LEU A 29 -2.03 -2.56 -16.66
C LEU A 29 -0.90 -3.34 -17.32
N SER A 30 -0.17 -4.15 -16.57
CA SER A 30 0.87 -5.02 -17.07
C SER A 30 0.29 -6.10 -18.00
N ALA A 31 -0.73 -6.82 -17.56
CA ALA A 31 -1.38 -7.87 -18.35
C ALA A 31 -1.98 -7.36 -19.67
N MET A 32 -2.46 -6.11 -19.69
CA MET A 32 -3.00 -5.48 -20.89
C MET A 32 -1.94 -4.76 -21.74
N GLY A 33 -0.65 -4.84 -21.37
CA GLY A 33 0.47 -4.33 -22.14
C GLY A 33 0.63 -2.80 -22.11
N TYR A 34 0.16 -2.14 -21.05
CA TYR A 34 0.42 -0.73 -20.78
C TYR A 34 1.70 -0.50 -20.00
N LEU A 35 2.32 -1.54 -19.46
CA LEU A 35 3.63 -1.50 -18.82
C LEU A 35 4.61 -2.35 -19.60
N ASP A 36 5.86 -1.88 -19.72
CA ASP A 36 6.92 -2.62 -20.43
C ASP A 36 7.49 -3.72 -19.55
N THR A 37 7.72 -3.39 -18.28
CA THR A 37 8.23 -4.34 -17.29
C THR A 37 7.56 -4.09 -15.94
N MET A 38 7.19 -5.17 -15.28
CA MET A 38 6.77 -5.17 -13.89
C MET A 38 7.58 -6.23 -13.16
N PRO A 39 8.31 -5.89 -12.10
CA PRO A 39 8.97 -6.90 -11.30
C PRO A 39 7.90 -7.76 -10.61
N ASN A 40 7.98 -9.06 -10.83
CA ASN A 40 7.10 -10.04 -10.21
C ASN A 40 7.84 -10.70 -9.06
N GLY A 41 7.24 -10.74 -7.89
CA GLY A 41 7.71 -11.63 -6.87
C GLY A 41 8.10 -11.03 -5.52
N ALA A 42 8.20 -9.72 -5.39
CA ALA A 42 8.43 -9.09 -4.08
C ALA A 42 7.63 -7.79 -3.96
N LYS A 43 6.77 -7.71 -2.97
CA LYS A 43 6.04 -6.49 -2.55
C LYS A 43 6.53 -6.15 -1.12
N PRO A 44 6.55 -4.90 -0.71
CA PRO A 44 5.90 -3.74 -1.31
C PRO A 44 6.74 -3.02 -2.38
N TYR A 45 6.05 -2.27 -3.24
CA TYR A 45 6.67 -1.31 -4.16
C TYR A 45 6.63 0.10 -3.57
N SER A 46 7.65 0.90 -3.85
CA SER A 46 7.64 2.30 -3.44
C SER A 46 6.59 3.10 -4.21
N ARG A 47 6.12 4.20 -3.62
CA ARG A 47 5.21 5.14 -4.28
C ARG A 47 5.80 5.70 -5.57
N MET A 48 7.10 5.96 -5.59
CA MET A 48 7.82 6.39 -6.80
C MET A 48 7.76 5.35 -7.91
N GLN A 49 7.91 4.07 -7.56
CA GLN A 49 7.79 2.98 -8.54
C GLN A 49 6.36 2.90 -9.12
N MET A 50 5.35 3.01 -8.27
CA MET A 50 3.95 3.07 -8.71
C MET A 50 3.70 4.26 -9.64
N ALA A 51 4.26 5.44 -9.31
CA ALA A 51 4.14 6.64 -10.13
C ALA A 51 4.81 6.48 -11.50
N GLN A 52 5.97 5.81 -11.57
CA GLN A 52 6.63 5.50 -12.86
C GLN A 52 5.72 4.67 -13.75
N TRP A 53 5.04 3.66 -13.21
CA TRP A 53 4.09 2.85 -13.97
C TRP A 53 2.86 3.63 -14.40
N VAL A 54 2.35 4.52 -13.55
CA VAL A 54 1.25 5.43 -13.91
C VAL A 54 1.63 6.30 -15.11
N VAL A 55 2.79 6.96 -15.04
CA VAL A 55 3.29 7.81 -16.13
C VAL A 55 3.44 7.00 -17.42
N GLN A 56 4.05 5.81 -17.34
CA GLN A 56 4.20 4.92 -18.49
C GLN A 56 2.84 4.53 -19.10
N ALA A 57 1.86 4.17 -18.26
CA ALA A 57 0.52 3.81 -18.73
C ALA A 57 -0.20 4.99 -19.39
N GLN A 58 -0.10 6.19 -18.81
CA GLN A 58 -0.66 7.41 -19.38
C GLN A 58 -0.02 7.78 -20.72
N ASP A 59 1.31 7.64 -20.84
CA ASP A 59 2.02 7.92 -22.08
C ASP A 59 1.65 6.91 -23.17
N LYS A 60 1.54 5.63 -22.85
CA LYS A 60 1.07 4.60 -23.79
C LYS A 60 -0.38 4.79 -24.21
N ALA A 61 -1.24 5.29 -23.33
CA ALA A 61 -2.64 5.56 -23.64
C ALA A 61 -2.82 6.64 -24.73
N GLN A 62 -1.81 7.45 -24.99
CA GLN A 62 -1.84 8.44 -26.09
C GLN A 62 -1.82 7.77 -27.48
N THR A 63 -1.24 6.58 -27.58
CA THR A 63 -1.08 5.84 -28.85
C THR A 63 -1.91 4.56 -28.90
N LYS A 64 -2.31 4.03 -27.75
CA LYS A 64 -3.08 2.80 -27.60
C LYS A 64 -4.39 3.08 -26.86
N PRO A 65 -5.56 2.87 -27.48
CA PRO A 65 -6.84 3.09 -26.82
C PRO A 65 -6.95 2.33 -25.50
N MET A 66 -7.29 3.04 -24.42
CA MET A 66 -7.47 2.44 -23.10
C MET A 66 -8.97 2.33 -22.77
N PRO A 67 -9.44 1.15 -22.34
CA PRO A 67 -10.81 1.01 -21.86
C PRO A 67 -11.10 1.93 -20.68
N LYS A 68 -12.32 2.50 -20.63
CA LYS A 68 -12.70 3.49 -19.63
C LYS A 68 -12.43 3.02 -18.19
N TYR A 69 -12.82 1.80 -17.85
CA TYR A 69 -12.61 1.27 -16.49
C TYR A 69 -11.14 1.22 -16.09
N LEU A 70 -10.24 0.99 -17.06
CA LEU A 70 -8.80 0.96 -16.81
C LEU A 70 -8.24 2.37 -16.70
N ALA A 71 -8.74 3.32 -17.50
CA ALA A 71 -8.41 4.74 -17.37
C ALA A 71 -8.83 5.27 -15.99
N ASP A 72 -10.04 4.96 -15.54
CA ASP A 72 -10.53 5.33 -14.20
C ASP A 72 -9.61 4.76 -13.08
N GLN A 73 -9.07 3.54 -13.26
CA GLN A 73 -8.10 2.96 -12.33
C GLN A 73 -6.73 3.65 -12.35
N VAL A 74 -6.26 4.02 -13.54
CA VAL A 74 -5.02 4.81 -13.70
C VAL A 74 -5.16 6.17 -13.03
N ASP A 75 -6.30 6.83 -13.22
CA ASP A 75 -6.58 8.14 -12.60
C ASP A 75 -6.64 8.05 -11.08
N ALA A 76 -7.29 7.02 -10.53
CA ALA A 76 -7.33 6.79 -9.09
C ALA A 76 -5.92 6.55 -8.50
N LEU A 77 -5.11 5.74 -9.19
CA LEU A 77 -3.73 5.49 -8.77
C LEU A 77 -2.87 6.76 -8.93
N ALA A 78 -3.06 7.52 -10.02
CA ALA A 78 -2.37 8.79 -10.23
C ALA A 78 -2.66 9.81 -9.12
N GLN A 79 -3.89 9.89 -8.66
CA GLN A 79 -4.27 10.73 -7.52
C GLN A 79 -3.59 10.26 -6.23
N TYR A 80 -3.55 8.96 -5.99
CA TYR A 80 -2.90 8.38 -4.80
C TYR A 80 -1.40 8.68 -4.75
N VAL A 81 -0.70 8.67 -5.88
CA VAL A 81 0.75 8.94 -6.00
C VAL A 81 1.03 10.31 -6.68
N ALA A 82 0.10 11.26 -6.54
CA ALA A 82 0.18 12.55 -7.25
C ALA A 82 1.49 13.33 -7.04
N PRO A 83 2.06 13.43 -5.84
CA PRO A 83 3.34 14.12 -5.64
C PRO A 83 4.48 13.50 -6.43
N GLU A 84 4.51 12.17 -6.50
CA GLU A 84 5.55 11.43 -7.23
C GLU A 84 5.35 11.55 -8.74
N VAL A 85 4.11 11.52 -9.22
CA VAL A 85 3.78 11.77 -10.65
C VAL A 85 4.19 13.18 -11.06
N ALA A 86 3.86 14.20 -10.25
CA ALA A 86 4.26 15.58 -10.49
C ALA A 86 5.79 15.72 -10.55
N THR A 87 6.51 15.07 -9.63
CA THR A 87 7.98 15.02 -9.66
C THR A 87 8.52 14.42 -10.97
N LEU A 88 7.96 13.29 -11.43
CA LEU A 88 8.36 12.66 -12.68
C LEU A 88 8.04 13.51 -13.91
N ARG A 89 7.03 14.35 -13.83
CA ARG A 89 6.68 15.35 -14.87
C ARG A 89 7.51 16.63 -14.80
N GLY A 90 8.48 16.71 -13.86
CA GLY A 90 9.43 17.82 -13.73
C GLY A 90 8.98 18.95 -12.82
N GLU A 91 7.92 18.76 -12.06
CA GLU A 91 7.49 19.71 -11.05
C GLU A 91 8.32 19.57 -9.77
N LYS A 92 8.58 20.70 -9.10
CA LYS A 92 9.19 20.67 -7.78
C LYS A 92 8.12 20.34 -6.74
N THR A 93 8.07 19.08 -6.31
CA THR A 93 7.15 18.67 -5.27
C THR A 93 7.93 18.17 -4.05
N TYR A 94 7.37 18.48 -2.89
CA TYR A 94 7.79 17.93 -1.61
C TYR A 94 6.56 17.36 -0.93
N ASP A 95 6.63 16.10 -0.57
CA ASP A 95 5.54 15.42 0.10
C ASP A 95 5.90 15.17 1.59
N PRO A 96 5.64 16.15 2.48
CA PRO A 96 6.05 16.08 3.87
C PRO A 96 5.31 14.96 4.60
N LEU A 97 5.91 14.52 5.71
CA LEU A 97 5.24 13.60 6.64
C LEU A 97 3.94 14.22 7.15
N LYS A 98 2.82 13.55 6.89
CA LYS A 98 1.48 13.99 7.31
C LYS A 98 0.52 12.83 7.45
N LEU A 99 -0.56 13.06 8.19
CA LEU A 99 -1.71 12.16 8.22
C LEU A 99 -2.36 12.11 6.83
N ARG A 100 -2.51 10.92 6.28
CA ARG A 100 -3.08 10.69 4.94
C ARG A 100 -4.51 10.26 4.99
N SER A 101 -4.78 9.29 5.84
CA SER A 101 -6.10 8.74 6.00
C SER A 101 -6.37 8.31 7.43
N VAL A 102 -7.62 8.30 7.77
CA VAL A 102 -8.15 7.64 8.97
C VAL A 102 -9.31 6.78 8.51
N SER A 103 -9.28 5.51 8.83
CA SER A 103 -10.34 4.56 8.51
C SER A 103 -10.96 4.02 9.79
N LEU A 104 -12.28 3.89 9.78
CA LEU A 104 -13.05 3.22 10.83
C LEU A 104 -13.77 2.03 10.19
N THR A 105 -13.44 0.84 10.64
CA THR A 105 -14.13 -0.39 10.24
C THR A 105 -14.98 -0.87 11.40
N ALA A 106 -16.27 -1.09 11.13
CA ALA A 106 -17.18 -1.75 12.04
C ALA A 106 -17.62 -3.09 11.42
N ALA A 107 -17.51 -4.16 12.18
CA ALA A 107 -17.93 -5.47 11.75
C ALA A 107 -18.66 -6.20 12.86
N ALA A 108 -19.62 -7.04 12.50
CA ALA A 108 -20.31 -7.90 13.45
C ALA A 108 -20.13 -9.37 13.03
N GLN A 109 -19.82 -10.20 14.00
CA GLN A 109 -19.71 -11.63 13.79
C GLN A 109 -20.58 -12.38 14.78
N LEU A 110 -21.64 -13.00 14.29
CA LEU A 110 -22.49 -13.88 15.08
C LEU A 110 -21.83 -15.26 15.14
N SER A 111 -21.31 -15.63 16.32
CA SER A 111 -20.68 -16.92 16.55
C SER A 111 -20.82 -17.27 18.03
N ASP A 112 -21.14 -18.51 18.32
CA ASP A 112 -21.26 -19.02 19.69
C ASP A 112 -19.92 -19.37 20.35
N THR A 113 -18.84 -19.33 19.56
CA THR A 113 -17.49 -19.71 20.01
C THR A 113 -16.52 -18.54 19.94
N SER A 114 -15.79 -18.34 21.05
CA SER A 114 -14.65 -17.44 21.08
C SER A 114 -13.54 -17.96 20.17
N ARG A 115 -12.90 -17.09 19.41
CA ARG A 115 -11.82 -17.41 18.49
C ARG A 115 -10.43 -17.50 19.12
N HIS A 116 -10.33 -17.40 20.42
CA HIS A 116 -9.05 -17.44 21.12
C HIS A 116 -8.36 -18.81 21.06
N SER A 117 -9.10 -19.87 20.77
CA SER A 117 -8.52 -21.18 20.63
C SER A 117 -7.99 -21.35 19.20
N TYR A 118 -6.75 -21.02 19.01
CA TYR A 118 -6.00 -21.39 17.83
C TYR A 118 -5.68 -22.88 17.91
N SER A 119 -6.65 -23.71 17.60
CA SER A 119 -6.37 -25.10 17.30
C SER A 119 -5.69 -25.16 15.93
N ARG A 120 -4.52 -25.76 15.87
CA ARG A 120 -3.87 -26.16 14.62
C ARG A 120 -4.72 -27.15 13.80
N ALA A 121 -5.78 -27.67 14.36
CA ALA A 121 -6.75 -28.46 13.65
C ALA A 121 -7.55 -27.53 12.74
N VAL A 122 -7.14 -27.52 11.53
CA VAL A 122 -7.73 -26.80 10.42
C VAL A 122 -9.17 -27.26 10.21
N ASN A 123 -10.11 -26.61 10.82
CA ASN A 123 -11.48 -26.62 10.32
C ASN A 123 -11.75 -25.28 9.65
N ALA A 124 -11.59 -25.32 8.35
CA ALA A 124 -11.50 -24.14 7.49
C ALA A 124 -12.77 -23.28 7.41
N GLY A 125 -13.92 -23.77 7.84
CA GLY A 125 -15.20 -23.09 7.63
C GLY A 125 -15.32 -21.72 8.32
N TRP A 126 -14.74 -21.54 9.48
CA TRP A 126 -14.79 -20.28 10.23
C TRP A 126 -13.58 -19.35 9.98
N GLN A 127 -12.53 -19.87 9.38
CA GLN A 127 -11.34 -19.09 9.04
C GLN A 127 -11.61 -18.10 7.91
N THR A 128 -12.63 -18.31 7.11
CA THR A 128 -12.96 -17.48 5.96
C THR A 128 -13.30 -16.04 6.38
N PHE A 129 -13.96 -15.84 7.51
CA PHE A 129 -14.24 -14.51 8.05
C PHE A 129 -13.08 -13.89 8.82
N GLY A 130 -12.13 -14.71 9.29
CA GLY A 130 -10.95 -14.25 9.97
C GLY A 130 -9.74 -14.01 9.06
N ALA A 131 -9.79 -14.53 7.87
CA ALA A 131 -8.75 -14.36 6.87
C ALA A 131 -8.92 -13.00 6.18
N ASN A 132 -8.64 -11.93 6.90
CA ASN A 132 -8.38 -10.66 6.25
C ASN A 132 -6.86 -10.53 6.05
N ARG A 133 -6.46 -9.87 4.99
CA ARG A 133 -5.05 -9.64 4.65
C ARG A 133 -4.35 -8.72 5.65
N ASN A 134 -5.10 -8.11 6.56
CA ASN A 134 -4.62 -7.15 7.54
C ASN A 134 -4.18 -7.79 8.85
N GLY A 135 -4.24 -9.12 8.97
CA GLY A 135 -3.86 -9.84 10.19
C GLY A 135 -4.78 -9.63 11.38
N TYR A 136 -5.92 -8.92 11.23
CA TYR A 136 -6.87 -8.71 12.30
C TYR A 136 -7.81 -9.91 12.43
N LYS A 137 -8.05 -10.33 13.66
CA LYS A 137 -9.02 -11.39 13.99
C LYS A 137 -10.25 -10.77 14.59
N TYR A 138 -11.38 -10.92 13.92
CA TYR A 138 -12.65 -10.46 14.47
C TYR A 138 -13.08 -11.32 15.66
N GLY A 139 -13.41 -10.68 16.76
CA GLY A 139 -14.07 -11.28 17.91
C GLY A 139 -15.55 -11.50 17.68
N ARG A 140 -16.22 -12.09 18.68
CA ARG A 140 -17.68 -12.28 18.66
C ARG A 140 -18.39 -10.93 18.76
N ASP A 141 -19.59 -10.89 18.22
CA ASP A 141 -20.47 -9.73 18.23
C ASP A 141 -19.86 -8.53 17.49
N GLY A 142 -19.83 -7.37 18.12
CA GLY A 142 -19.35 -6.14 17.50
C GLY A 142 -17.83 -5.99 17.56
N ASN A 143 -17.26 -5.53 16.46
CA ASN A 143 -15.84 -5.19 16.32
C ASN A 143 -15.71 -3.78 15.80
N GLY A 144 -14.83 -2.99 16.39
CA GLY A 144 -14.45 -1.66 15.92
C GLY A 144 -12.94 -1.60 15.68
N ILE A 145 -12.53 -1.10 14.52
CA ILE A 145 -11.12 -0.94 14.17
C ILE A 145 -10.91 0.47 13.64
N LEU A 146 -10.04 1.22 14.29
CA LEU A 146 -9.59 2.53 13.86
C LEU A 146 -8.15 2.43 13.41
N GLU A 147 -7.87 2.79 12.17
CA GLU A 147 -6.53 2.83 11.61
C GLU A 147 -6.22 4.24 11.09
N ALA A 148 -4.96 4.64 11.18
CA ALA A 148 -4.48 5.85 10.56
C ALA A 148 -3.26 5.55 9.70
N GLU A 149 -3.15 6.21 8.56
CA GLU A 149 -1.96 6.19 7.73
C GLU A 149 -1.24 7.53 7.82
N ILE A 150 0.02 7.48 8.21
CA ILE A 150 0.89 8.65 8.33
C ILE A 150 2.15 8.32 7.53
N PHE A 151 2.37 9.02 6.44
CA PHE A 151 3.61 8.85 5.68
C PHE A 151 4.02 10.11 4.94
N GLY A 152 5.28 10.14 4.52
CA GLY A 152 5.87 11.22 3.76
C GLY A 152 7.37 11.31 3.97
N ASN A 153 7.95 12.39 3.52
CA ASN A 153 9.38 12.62 3.56
C ASN A 153 9.78 13.58 4.69
N ILE A 154 10.95 13.33 5.23
CA ILE A 154 11.73 14.27 6.03
C ILE A 154 12.98 14.61 5.23
N GLY A 155 13.02 15.80 4.64
CA GLY A 155 14.02 16.12 3.63
C GLY A 155 13.84 15.32 2.33
N HIS A 156 14.89 15.21 1.51
CA HIS A 156 14.82 14.53 0.22
C HIS A 156 15.24 13.05 0.28
N GLU A 157 15.99 12.68 1.31
CA GLU A 157 16.65 11.38 1.41
C GLU A 157 15.92 10.39 2.31
N THR A 158 14.95 10.86 3.12
CA THR A 158 14.33 10.02 4.14
C THR A 158 12.82 10.03 4.01
N ALA A 159 12.23 8.85 3.96
CA ALA A 159 10.80 8.62 4.04
C ALA A 159 10.45 7.89 5.35
N ILE A 160 9.31 8.22 5.91
CA ILE A 160 8.75 7.56 7.10
C ILE A 160 7.33 7.12 6.79
N ALA A 161 6.95 5.96 7.28
CA ALA A 161 5.57 5.49 7.28
C ALA A 161 5.22 4.92 8.66
N LEU A 162 3.99 5.22 9.11
CA LEU A 162 3.42 4.74 10.36
C LEU A 162 1.95 4.37 10.12
N ARG A 163 1.53 3.19 10.54
CA ARG A 163 0.14 2.73 10.50
C ARG A 163 -0.29 2.18 11.87
N PRO A 164 -0.65 3.07 12.83
CA PRO A 164 -1.22 2.66 14.09
C PRO A 164 -2.64 2.12 13.88
N ARG A 165 -2.98 1.09 14.64
CA ARG A 165 -4.31 0.49 14.71
C ARG A 165 -4.77 0.44 16.15
N PHE A 166 -6.01 0.83 16.35
CA PHE A 166 -6.74 0.67 17.60
C PHE A 166 -7.95 -0.19 17.34
N SER A 167 -8.17 -1.21 18.13
CA SER A 167 -9.30 -2.10 17.95
C SER A 167 -9.98 -2.41 19.27
N TYR A 168 -11.27 -2.67 19.16
CA TYR A 168 -12.09 -3.12 20.27
C TYR A 168 -13.02 -4.23 19.81
N ASP A 169 -13.04 -5.31 20.55
CA ASP A 169 -14.03 -6.36 20.43
C ASP A 169 -14.29 -7.01 21.79
N LYS A 170 -15.38 -7.79 21.89
CA LYS A 170 -15.82 -8.40 23.14
C LYS A 170 -14.86 -9.46 23.68
N ASP A 171 -14.09 -10.09 22.81
CA ASP A 171 -13.20 -11.18 23.18
C ASP A 171 -11.79 -10.70 23.57
N ASN A 172 -11.35 -9.56 23.00
CA ASN A 172 -9.99 -9.03 23.20
C ASN A 172 -9.96 -7.68 23.92
N ASP A 173 -11.13 -7.09 24.22
CA ASP A 173 -11.24 -5.74 24.76
C ASP A 173 -10.54 -4.70 23.85
N PHE A 174 -9.97 -3.67 24.43
CA PHE A 174 -9.22 -2.65 23.72
C PHE A 174 -7.80 -3.12 23.43
N SER A 175 -7.37 -2.99 22.19
CA SER A 175 -6.01 -3.29 21.75
C SER A 175 -5.45 -2.15 20.90
N ALA A 176 -4.16 -1.89 21.04
CA ALA A 176 -3.41 -0.96 20.21
C ALA A 176 -2.20 -1.66 19.62
N SER A 177 -1.99 -1.51 18.33
CA SER A 177 -0.87 -2.10 17.60
C SER A 177 -0.29 -1.11 16.59
N LEU A 178 0.96 -1.34 16.20
CA LEU A 178 1.58 -0.68 15.06
C LEU A 178 1.65 -1.72 13.93
N GLU A 179 0.84 -1.54 12.90
CA GLU A 179 0.79 -2.48 11.77
C GLU A 179 2.00 -2.32 10.86
N GLU A 180 2.30 -1.07 10.55
CA GLU A 180 3.51 -0.70 9.83
C GLU A 180 4.16 0.48 10.55
N GLY A 181 5.50 0.46 10.62
CA GLY A 181 6.27 1.54 11.20
C GLY A 181 7.72 1.41 10.81
N TYR A 182 8.14 2.17 9.79
CA TYR A 182 9.51 2.10 9.28
C TYR A 182 10.04 3.47 8.87
N ILE A 183 11.36 3.55 8.84
CA ILE A 183 12.12 4.62 8.24
C ILE A 183 12.94 4.05 7.08
N LYS A 184 12.93 4.77 5.98
CA LYS A 184 13.66 4.44 4.76
C LYS A 184 14.52 5.62 4.36
N THR A 185 15.80 5.41 4.17
CA THR A 185 16.73 6.49 3.82
C THR A 185 17.71 6.05 2.74
N ARG A 186 18.20 7.01 1.98
CA ARG A 186 19.22 6.79 0.96
C ARG A 186 20.43 7.66 1.24
N ALA A 187 21.61 7.04 1.14
CA ALA A 187 22.90 7.71 1.24
C ALA A 187 23.77 7.29 0.06
N GLY A 188 23.87 8.13 -0.96
CA GLY A 188 24.57 7.82 -2.20
C GLY A 188 23.97 6.61 -2.92
N ILE A 189 24.72 5.53 -3.07
CA ILE A 189 24.29 4.28 -3.70
C ILE A 189 23.58 3.33 -2.73
N TRP A 190 23.60 3.60 -1.42
CA TRP A 190 23.04 2.76 -0.39
C TRP A 190 21.61 3.18 -0.07
N ALA A 191 20.72 2.20 0.05
CA ALA A 191 19.36 2.37 0.56
C ALA A 191 19.22 1.50 1.83
N PHE A 192 18.73 2.12 2.89
CA PHE A 192 18.50 1.47 4.18
C PHE A 192 17.02 1.59 4.52
N GLU A 193 16.48 0.51 5.02
CA GLU A 193 15.13 0.47 5.57
C GLU A 193 15.16 -0.29 6.89
N ALA A 194 14.54 0.28 7.93
CA ALA A 194 14.48 -0.31 9.25
C ALA A 194 13.10 -0.07 9.87
N GLY A 195 12.53 -1.12 10.44
CA GLY A 195 11.22 -1.04 11.11
C GLY A 195 10.39 -2.30 10.93
N LYS A 196 9.08 -2.14 11.06
CA LYS A 196 8.07 -3.16 10.85
C LYS A 196 7.31 -2.85 9.56
N GLU A 197 7.38 -3.76 8.60
CA GLU A 197 6.64 -3.68 7.35
C GLU A 197 6.14 -5.08 6.95
N ALA A 198 4.97 -5.14 6.33
CA ALA A 198 4.47 -6.36 5.74
C ALA A 198 5.14 -6.57 4.38
N MET A 199 5.67 -7.77 4.16
CA MET A 199 6.27 -8.17 2.88
C MET A 199 5.52 -9.36 2.30
N SER A 200 5.36 -9.38 0.98
CA SER A 200 4.82 -10.52 0.24
C SER A 200 5.83 -10.98 -0.79
N TRP A 201 6.13 -12.27 -0.78
CA TRP A 201 7.10 -12.91 -1.65
C TRP A 201 6.39 -13.95 -2.52
N GLY A 202 6.72 -13.99 -3.80
CA GLY A 202 6.16 -14.98 -4.72
C GLY A 202 5.09 -14.43 -5.65
N GLN A 203 4.69 -15.26 -6.62
CA GLN A 203 3.74 -14.86 -7.67
C GLN A 203 2.27 -15.15 -7.33
N GLY A 204 2.00 -15.82 -6.21
CA GLY A 204 0.65 -16.20 -5.80
C GLY A 204 0.04 -15.20 -4.83
N GLU A 205 -1.17 -14.73 -5.12
CA GLU A 205 -1.92 -13.88 -4.20
C GLU A 205 -2.43 -14.61 -2.95
N THR A 206 -2.58 -15.92 -3.02
CA THR A 206 -3.27 -16.74 -2.01
C THR A 206 -2.47 -17.95 -1.53
N GLY A 207 -1.23 -18.07 -1.91
CA GLY A 207 -0.43 -19.29 -1.73
C GLY A 207 0.76 -19.17 -0.77
N ASN A 208 0.78 -18.16 0.11
CA ASN A 208 1.86 -18.00 1.10
C ASN A 208 1.37 -18.30 2.51
#